data_340dc5553db93df28c43f6fa03801bdb
#
_entry.id   340dc5553db93df28c43f6fa03801bdb
#
_cell.length_a   1.000
_cell.length_b   1.000
_cell.length_c   1.000
_cell.angle_alpha   90.00
_cell.angle_beta   90.00
_cell.angle_gamma   90.00
#
_symmetry.space_group_name_H-M   'P 1'
#
loop_
_entity.id
_entity.type
_entity.pdbx_description
1 polymer ?
#
loop_
_entity_poly.entity_id
_entity_poly.type
_entity_poly.pdbx_seq_one_letter_code
_entity_poly.pdbx_strand_id
1 'polypeptide(L)'
;MEITRRSTLVEVCFTVCTALQHTGAIAVLTGGSAAVYYAPERYQSADADFIVTWNQNPRAAASALRELGFIEKAGLYHHPETPFALEFPPGPLSIGETIVRNYETIRRGDRVLHVLSRTDSVCDRLAAFYHWGDRSSLRTALDVARSGEIDLKSVASWSEREGASEKFAEFVRRYHEERHERG
;
A
#
# COMPACT_ATOMS: atom_id res chain seq x y z
N MET A 1 19.85 -3.29 -7.50
CA MET A 1 19.85 -4.53 -6.66
C MET A 1 19.02 -5.56 -7.39
N GLU A 2 19.47 -6.78 -7.44
CA GLU A 2 18.81 -7.88 -8.14
C GLU A 2 17.66 -8.45 -7.27
N ILE A 3 16.51 -8.71 -7.89
CA ILE A 3 15.39 -9.41 -7.26
C ILE A 3 15.73 -10.90 -7.25
N THR A 4 15.61 -11.54 -6.09
CA THR A 4 15.94 -12.94 -5.87
C THR A 4 14.80 -13.65 -5.16
N ARG A 5 14.86 -14.97 -5.07
CA ARG A 5 13.88 -15.80 -4.32
C ARG A 5 13.81 -15.49 -2.83
N ARG A 6 14.79 -14.78 -2.29
CA ARG A 6 14.84 -14.34 -0.89
C ARG A 6 14.34 -12.92 -0.68
N SER A 7 14.07 -12.20 -1.77
CA SER A 7 13.57 -10.81 -1.67
C SER A 7 12.19 -10.81 -1.03
N THR A 8 12.05 -10.02 0.01
CA THR A 8 10.75 -9.74 0.63
C THR A 8 9.90 -8.85 -0.30
N LEU A 9 8.57 -8.84 -0.12
CA LEU A 9 7.69 -7.93 -0.86
C LEU A 9 8.16 -6.48 -0.77
N VAL A 10 8.52 -6.02 0.43
CA VAL A 10 8.99 -4.66 0.67
C VAL A 10 10.27 -4.35 -0.11
N GLU A 11 11.22 -5.29 -0.19
CA GLU A 11 12.45 -5.12 -0.98
C GLU A 11 12.16 -5.05 -2.47
N VAL A 12 11.23 -5.86 -2.97
CA VAL A 12 10.73 -5.78 -4.35
C VAL A 12 10.10 -4.40 -4.62
N CYS A 13 9.24 -3.92 -3.71
CA CYS A 13 8.61 -2.61 -3.82
C CYS A 13 9.63 -1.47 -3.88
N PHE A 14 10.67 -1.49 -3.02
CA PHE A 14 11.76 -0.50 -3.10
C PHE A 14 12.49 -0.55 -4.44
N THR A 15 12.80 -1.74 -4.95
CA THR A 15 13.50 -1.93 -6.21
C THR A 15 12.68 -1.38 -7.39
N VAL A 16 11.41 -1.74 -7.45
CA VAL A 16 10.48 -1.30 -8.49
C VAL A 16 10.27 0.22 -8.44
N CYS A 17 9.98 0.76 -7.26
CA CYS A 17 9.73 2.19 -7.09
C CYS A 17 10.95 3.03 -7.48
N THR A 18 12.16 2.58 -7.10
CA THR A 18 13.42 3.23 -7.49
C THR A 18 13.64 3.21 -9.00
N ALA A 19 13.45 2.07 -9.65
CA ALA A 19 13.60 1.96 -11.09
C ALA A 19 12.61 2.85 -11.85
N LEU A 20 11.36 2.89 -11.43
CA LEU A 20 10.34 3.76 -12.01
C LEU A 20 10.67 5.24 -11.80
N GLN A 21 11.14 5.64 -10.62
CA GLN A 21 11.55 7.02 -10.37
C GLN A 21 12.69 7.46 -11.28
N HIS A 22 13.66 6.61 -11.60
CA HIS A 22 14.74 6.93 -12.53
C HIS A 22 14.23 7.20 -13.96
N THR A 23 13.06 6.75 -14.32
CA THR A 23 12.40 7.06 -15.61
C THR A 23 11.54 8.33 -15.56
N GLY A 24 11.45 8.99 -14.41
CA GLY A 24 10.56 10.12 -14.18
C GLY A 24 9.11 9.71 -13.86
N ALA A 25 8.88 8.45 -13.50
CA ALA A 25 7.58 8.00 -13.03
C ALA A 25 7.52 7.96 -11.49
N ILE A 26 6.38 8.34 -10.93
CA ILE A 26 6.09 8.23 -9.49
C ILE A 26 4.97 7.22 -9.31
N ALA A 27 5.30 6.09 -8.70
CA ALA A 27 4.38 5.03 -8.38
C ALA A 27 4.27 4.91 -6.85
N VAL A 28 3.06 5.01 -6.33
CA VAL A 28 2.77 4.97 -4.88
C VAL A 28 2.21 3.62 -4.51
N LEU A 29 2.85 2.95 -3.56
CA LEU A 29 2.41 1.67 -3.02
C LEU A 29 1.12 1.85 -2.21
N THR A 30 0.11 1.03 -2.49
CA THR A 30 -1.23 1.09 -1.93
C THR A 30 -1.68 -0.29 -1.42
N GLY A 31 -2.92 -0.42 -1.09
CA GLY A 31 -3.55 -1.72 -0.88
C GLY A 31 -2.96 -2.52 0.27
N GLY A 32 -3.06 -3.84 0.14
CA GLY A 32 -2.48 -4.79 1.07
C GLY A 32 -0.97 -4.68 1.17
N SER A 33 -0.30 -4.35 0.08
CA SER A 33 1.16 -4.21 0.04
C SER A 33 1.67 -3.00 0.85
N ALA A 34 0.93 -1.88 0.89
CA ALA A 34 1.22 -0.78 1.82
C ALA A 34 1.04 -1.21 3.29
N ALA A 35 0.02 -2.02 3.58
CA ALA A 35 -0.16 -2.57 4.92
C ALA A 35 0.99 -3.50 5.35
N VAL A 36 1.52 -4.33 4.43
CA VAL A 36 2.73 -5.15 4.68
C VAL A 36 3.93 -4.28 5.04
N TYR A 37 4.09 -3.12 4.38
CA TYR A 37 5.18 -2.21 4.72
C TYR A 37 5.12 -1.73 6.18
N TYR A 38 3.91 -1.44 6.69
CA TYR A 38 3.72 -0.96 8.07
C TYR A 38 3.64 -2.05 9.12
N ALA A 39 3.14 -3.24 8.77
CA ALA A 39 2.94 -4.35 9.69
C ALA A 39 3.39 -5.70 9.09
N PRO A 40 4.68 -5.86 8.73
CA PRO A 40 5.18 -6.99 7.94
C PRO A 40 5.07 -8.34 8.64
N GLU A 41 5.06 -8.35 9.98
CA GLU A 41 4.97 -9.60 10.76
C GLU A 41 3.52 -10.08 10.97
N ARG A 42 2.54 -9.25 10.65
CA ARG A 42 1.11 -9.50 10.94
C ARG A 42 0.27 -9.73 9.71
N TYR A 43 0.71 -9.22 8.57
CA TYR A 43 -0.03 -9.31 7.33
C TYR A 43 0.92 -9.60 6.17
N GLN A 44 0.47 -10.43 5.22
CA GLN A 44 1.19 -10.75 3.99
C GLN A 44 0.29 -10.49 2.79
N SER A 45 0.85 -9.96 1.72
CA SER A 45 0.21 -9.82 0.42
C SER A 45 0.96 -10.66 -0.61
N ALA A 46 0.24 -11.19 -1.60
CA ALA A 46 0.81 -11.93 -2.73
C ALA A 46 1.24 -11.00 -3.87
N ASP A 47 0.80 -9.75 -3.85
CA ASP A 47 0.95 -8.74 -4.89
C ASP A 47 1.35 -7.39 -4.31
N ALA A 48 1.86 -6.53 -5.18
CA ALA A 48 2.17 -5.14 -4.89
C ALA A 48 1.36 -4.24 -5.80
N ASP A 49 0.45 -3.45 -5.20
CA ASP A 49 -0.43 -2.52 -5.88
C ASP A 49 0.21 -1.14 -5.93
N PHE A 50 0.49 -0.64 -7.13
CA PHE A 50 1.06 0.69 -7.35
C PHE A 50 0.11 1.58 -8.14
N ILE A 51 -0.26 2.73 -7.61
CA ILE A 51 -0.92 3.78 -8.40
C ILE A 51 0.15 4.72 -8.94
N VAL A 52 0.21 4.83 -10.27
CA VAL A 52 1.12 5.77 -10.93
C VAL A 52 0.47 7.17 -10.89
N THR A 53 1.02 8.05 -10.06
CA THR A 53 0.51 9.43 -9.89
C THR A 53 1.12 10.40 -10.89
N TRP A 54 2.31 10.08 -11.41
CA TRP A 54 3.02 10.85 -12.41
C TRP A 54 3.86 9.93 -13.30
N ASN A 55 3.84 10.16 -14.62
CA ASN A 55 4.65 9.40 -15.58
C ASN A 55 4.95 10.24 -16.82
N GLN A 56 6.16 10.74 -16.92
CA GLN A 56 6.62 11.53 -18.06
C GLN A 56 6.93 10.67 -19.28
N ASN A 57 7.32 9.41 -19.08
CA ASN A 57 7.73 8.50 -20.14
C ASN A 57 7.26 7.07 -19.88
N PRO A 58 6.01 6.75 -20.28
CA PRO A 58 5.44 5.40 -20.08
C PRO A 58 6.25 4.27 -20.71
N ARG A 59 6.92 4.54 -21.85
CA ARG A 59 7.76 3.53 -22.52
C ARG A 59 9.02 3.23 -21.72
N ALA A 60 9.66 4.25 -21.14
CA ALA A 60 10.82 4.06 -20.28
C ALA A 60 10.44 3.34 -18.99
N ALA A 61 9.30 3.67 -18.37
CA ALA A 61 8.78 2.97 -17.21
C ALA A 61 8.54 1.47 -17.49
N ALA A 62 7.89 1.15 -18.62
CA ALA A 62 7.69 -0.24 -19.02
C ALA A 62 9.03 -0.95 -19.35
N SER A 63 10.03 -0.23 -19.91
CA SER A 63 11.37 -0.79 -20.15
C SER A 63 12.07 -1.11 -18.84
N ALA A 64 12.01 -0.20 -17.86
CA ALA A 64 12.63 -0.40 -16.55
C ALA A 64 12.07 -1.64 -15.83
N LEU A 65 10.76 -1.90 -15.91
CA LEU A 65 10.18 -3.13 -15.34
C LEU A 65 10.70 -4.39 -16.06
N ARG A 66 10.83 -4.36 -17.39
CA ARG A 66 11.42 -5.48 -18.16
C ARG A 66 12.90 -5.69 -17.84
N GLU A 67 13.66 -4.62 -17.67
CA GLU A 67 15.08 -4.67 -17.29
C GLU A 67 15.29 -5.25 -15.89
N LEU A 68 14.32 -5.05 -14.99
CA LEU A 68 14.27 -5.73 -13.69
C LEU A 68 13.89 -7.22 -13.81
N GLY A 69 13.45 -7.71 -14.97
CA GLY A 69 13.04 -9.09 -15.21
C GLY A 69 11.53 -9.34 -15.13
N PHE A 70 10.71 -8.31 -14.98
CA PHE A 70 9.26 -8.47 -14.98
C PHE A 70 8.68 -8.68 -16.37
N ILE A 71 7.74 -9.60 -16.48
CA ILE A 71 7.00 -9.93 -17.70
C ILE A 71 5.53 -9.67 -17.44
N GLU A 72 4.92 -8.84 -18.31
CA GLU A 72 3.49 -8.57 -18.24
C GLU A 72 2.69 -9.75 -18.78
N LYS A 73 1.68 -10.19 -18.01
CA LYS A 73 0.73 -11.21 -18.42
C LYS A 73 -0.63 -10.91 -17.81
N ALA A 74 -1.64 -10.74 -18.68
CA ALA A 74 -3.03 -10.45 -18.27
C ALA A 74 -3.17 -9.23 -17.32
N GLY A 75 -2.39 -8.17 -17.55
CA GLY A 75 -2.44 -6.94 -16.75
C GLY A 75 -1.61 -6.97 -15.46
N LEU A 76 -0.99 -8.10 -15.14
CA LEU A 76 -0.10 -8.26 -14.00
C LEU A 76 1.35 -8.43 -14.47
N TYR A 77 2.29 -7.94 -13.68
CA TYR A 77 3.72 -8.13 -13.94
C TYR A 77 4.26 -9.22 -13.02
N HIS A 78 4.81 -10.27 -13.60
CA HIS A 78 5.39 -11.42 -12.93
C HIS A 78 6.90 -11.46 -13.09
N HIS A 79 7.60 -11.97 -12.09
CA HIS A 79 9.04 -12.14 -12.12
C HIS A 79 9.41 -13.58 -11.75
N PRO A 80 10.36 -14.25 -12.47
CA PRO A 80 10.68 -15.67 -12.26
C PRO A 80 11.29 -15.98 -10.90
N GLU A 81 11.95 -15.02 -10.27
CA GLU A 81 12.65 -15.19 -9.00
C GLU A 81 11.85 -14.72 -7.77
N THR A 82 10.62 -14.21 -7.92
CA THR A 82 9.78 -13.85 -6.77
C THR A 82 8.34 -14.29 -6.98
N PRO A 83 7.62 -14.71 -5.94
CA PRO A 83 6.20 -15.04 -6.04
C PRO A 83 5.30 -13.80 -6.16
N PHE A 84 5.84 -12.60 -5.88
CA PHE A 84 5.05 -11.39 -5.83
C PHE A 84 4.78 -10.83 -7.22
N ALA A 85 3.50 -10.68 -7.56
CA ALA A 85 3.08 -9.96 -8.77
C ALA A 85 3.04 -8.45 -8.50
N LEU A 86 3.17 -7.64 -9.56
CA LEU A 86 2.89 -6.20 -9.47
C LEU A 86 1.61 -5.90 -10.24
N GLU A 87 0.79 -5.05 -9.66
CA GLU A 87 -0.39 -4.48 -10.30
C GLU A 87 -0.28 -2.96 -10.37
N PHE A 88 -0.72 -2.39 -11.48
CA PHE A 88 -0.77 -0.94 -11.69
C PHE A 88 -2.20 -0.52 -12.04
N PRO A 89 -3.12 -0.50 -11.07
CA PRO A 89 -4.47 -0.02 -11.30
C PRO A 89 -4.46 1.42 -11.81
N PRO A 90 -5.43 1.80 -12.66
CA PRO A 90 -5.51 3.17 -13.15
C PRO A 90 -5.78 4.14 -12.00
N GLY A 91 -5.12 5.32 -12.06
CA GLY A 91 -5.36 6.41 -11.11
C GLY A 91 -6.72 7.09 -11.30
N PRO A 92 -7.04 8.09 -10.48
CA PRO A 92 -6.16 8.78 -9.54
C PRO A 92 -5.91 7.99 -8.25
N LEU A 93 -4.85 8.38 -7.49
CA LEU A 93 -4.63 7.86 -6.14
C LEU A 93 -5.79 8.32 -5.25
N SER A 94 -6.64 7.38 -4.84
CA SER A 94 -7.83 7.67 -4.03
C SER A 94 -8.09 6.56 -3.02
N ILE A 95 -8.82 6.89 -1.95
CA ILE A 95 -9.31 5.95 -0.95
C ILE A 95 -10.81 6.22 -0.80
N GLY A 96 -11.65 5.25 -1.19
CA GLY A 96 -13.06 5.52 -1.39
C GLY A 96 -13.26 6.66 -2.41
N GLU A 97 -14.05 7.65 -2.06
CA GLU A 97 -14.28 8.84 -2.90
C GLU A 97 -13.26 9.97 -2.69
N THR A 98 -12.32 9.81 -1.76
CA THR A 98 -11.36 10.86 -1.39
C THR A 98 -10.06 10.72 -2.19
N ILE A 99 -9.69 11.76 -2.96
CA ILE A 99 -8.39 11.83 -3.63
C ILE A 99 -7.28 12.07 -2.61
N VAL A 100 -6.27 11.20 -2.61
CA VAL A 100 -5.07 11.33 -1.78
C VAL A 100 -4.04 12.17 -2.54
N ARG A 101 -3.63 13.27 -1.92
CA ARG A 101 -2.67 14.22 -2.55
C ARG A 101 -1.24 14.07 -2.02
N ASN A 102 -1.09 13.52 -0.82
CA ASN A 102 0.19 13.35 -0.15
C ASN A 102 0.44 11.87 0.11
N TYR A 103 1.70 11.47 0.02
CA TYR A 103 2.16 10.12 0.33
C TYR A 103 3.53 10.21 1.00
N GLU A 104 3.93 9.15 1.70
CA GLU A 104 5.25 9.06 2.31
C GLU A 104 6.31 8.71 1.27
N THR A 105 7.49 9.31 1.42
CA THR A 105 8.68 8.96 0.63
C THR A 105 9.76 8.45 1.56
N ILE A 106 9.96 7.15 1.53
CA ILE A 106 10.92 6.45 2.37
C ILE A 106 12.21 6.23 1.59
N ARG A 107 13.36 6.50 2.21
CA ARG A 107 14.69 6.27 1.60
C ARG A 107 15.47 5.25 2.42
N ARG A 108 16.12 4.33 1.71
CA ARG A 108 17.07 3.34 2.27
C ARG A 108 18.33 3.32 1.39
N GLY A 109 19.33 4.13 1.76
CA GLY A 109 20.48 4.40 0.90
C GLY A 109 20.05 5.13 -0.38
N ASP A 110 20.36 4.55 -1.51
CA ASP A 110 20.00 5.01 -2.86
C ASP A 110 18.60 4.62 -3.32
N ARG A 111 17.90 3.79 -2.52
CA ARG A 111 16.55 3.30 -2.86
C ARG A 111 15.46 4.18 -2.28
N VAL A 112 14.38 4.28 -3.03
CA VAL A 112 13.18 5.03 -2.65
C VAL A 112 11.93 4.15 -2.73
N LEU A 113 11.00 4.38 -1.82
CA LEU A 113 9.65 3.86 -1.85
C LEU A 113 8.69 5.01 -1.60
N HIS A 114 7.74 5.21 -2.51
CA HIS A 114 6.58 6.03 -2.27
C HIS A 114 5.43 5.12 -1.81
N VAL A 115 4.80 5.45 -0.71
CA VAL A 115 3.76 4.62 -0.08
C VAL A 115 2.69 5.51 0.54
N LEU A 116 1.44 5.06 0.59
CA LEU A 116 0.40 5.72 1.38
C LEU A 116 0.92 6.01 2.80
N SER A 117 0.53 7.14 3.39
CA SER A 117 0.81 7.37 4.81
C SER A 117 0.20 6.25 5.65
N ARG A 118 0.69 6.06 6.88
CA ARG A 118 0.11 5.06 7.79
C ARG A 118 -1.37 5.30 8.02
N THR A 119 -1.78 6.54 8.20
CA THR A 119 -3.18 6.94 8.37
C THR A 119 -3.99 6.61 7.11
N ASP A 120 -3.48 6.94 5.93
CA ASP A 120 -4.16 6.63 4.66
C ASP A 120 -4.20 5.11 4.40
N SER A 121 -3.16 4.37 4.77
CA SER A 121 -3.17 2.90 4.70
C SER A 121 -4.23 2.27 5.60
N VAL A 122 -4.49 2.85 6.78
CA VAL A 122 -5.63 2.46 7.63
C VAL A 122 -6.95 2.75 6.93
N CYS A 123 -7.14 3.95 6.38
CA CYS A 123 -8.35 4.31 5.65
C CYS A 123 -8.57 3.39 4.44
N ASP A 124 -7.52 3.08 3.68
CA ASP A 124 -7.58 2.19 2.52
C ASP A 124 -8.06 0.77 2.89
N ARG A 125 -7.54 0.21 3.98
CA ARG A 125 -8.03 -1.09 4.49
C ARG A 125 -9.43 -1.00 5.05
N LEU A 126 -9.78 0.10 5.73
CA LEU A 126 -11.15 0.34 6.19
C LEU A 126 -12.14 0.51 5.04
N ALA A 127 -11.76 1.10 3.90
CA ALA A 127 -12.61 1.19 2.71
C ALA A 127 -13.08 -0.20 2.25
N ALA A 128 -12.17 -1.17 2.17
CA ALA A 128 -12.54 -2.56 1.83
C ALA A 128 -13.50 -3.18 2.87
N PHE A 129 -13.32 -2.89 4.15
CA PHE A 129 -14.27 -3.32 5.20
C PHE A 129 -15.61 -2.59 5.08
N TYR A 130 -15.62 -1.30 4.77
CA TYR A 130 -16.85 -0.50 4.67
C TYR A 130 -17.73 -0.90 3.50
N HIS A 131 -17.13 -1.03 2.31
CA HIS A 131 -17.87 -1.25 1.08
C HIS A 131 -18.19 -2.72 0.81
N TRP A 132 -17.29 -3.64 1.19
CA TRP A 132 -17.48 -5.10 0.92
C TRP A 132 -17.62 -5.96 2.17
N GLY A 133 -17.58 -5.37 3.37
CA GLY A 133 -17.68 -6.14 4.62
C GLY A 133 -16.46 -7.02 4.90
N ASP A 134 -15.33 -6.73 4.27
CA ASP A 134 -14.10 -7.54 4.40
C ASP A 134 -13.50 -7.44 5.81
N ARG A 135 -13.77 -8.47 6.61
CA ARG A 135 -13.28 -8.58 8.00
C ARG A 135 -11.76 -8.79 8.06
N SER A 136 -11.15 -9.30 7.01
CA SER A 136 -9.70 -9.42 6.92
C SER A 136 -9.06 -8.04 6.80
N SER A 137 -9.62 -7.17 5.97
CA SER A 137 -9.17 -5.78 5.85
C SER A 137 -9.36 -4.97 7.13
N LEU A 138 -10.44 -5.21 7.92
CA LEU A 138 -10.56 -4.61 9.26
C LEU A 138 -9.40 -5.04 10.18
N ARG A 139 -9.04 -6.33 10.20
CA ARG A 139 -7.90 -6.81 11.00
C ARG A 139 -6.59 -6.16 10.54
N THR A 140 -6.38 -6.10 9.24
CA THR A 140 -5.20 -5.45 8.66
C THR A 140 -5.14 -3.96 9.03
N ALA A 141 -6.26 -3.22 8.97
CA ALA A 141 -6.34 -1.83 9.42
C ALA A 141 -5.92 -1.68 10.89
N LEU A 142 -6.38 -2.59 11.76
CA LEU A 142 -6.00 -2.60 13.17
C LEU A 142 -4.50 -2.88 13.36
N ASP A 143 -3.93 -3.82 12.61
CA ASP A 143 -2.49 -4.14 12.69
C ASP A 143 -1.63 -2.96 12.22
N VAL A 144 -2.00 -2.29 11.14
CA VAL A 144 -1.34 -1.06 10.67
C VAL A 144 -1.45 0.05 11.71
N ALA A 145 -2.64 0.29 12.26
CA ALA A 145 -2.87 1.33 13.25
C ALA A 145 -2.07 1.11 14.55
N ARG A 146 -1.83 -0.15 14.93
CA ARG A 146 -1.06 -0.52 16.13
C ARG A 146 0.44 -0.54 15.91
N SER A 147 0.89 -0.58 14.67
CA SER A 147 2.32 -0.59 14.34
C SER A 147 3.00 0.76 14.50
N GLY A 148 2.24 1.84 14.77
CA GLY A 148 2.78 3.17 14.99
C GLY A 148 1.70 4.24 15.11
N GLU A 149 2.10 5.50 15.07
CA GLU A 149 1.19 6.63 15.22
C GLU A 149 0.30 6.82 13.98
N ILE A 150 -0.99 7.09 14.22
CA ILE A 150 -1.99 7.45 13.21
C ILE A 150 -2.76 8.70 13.66
N ASP A 151 -3.25 9.47 12.70
CA ASP A 151 -4.21 10.55 12.97
C ASP A 151 -5.65 9.99 12.99
N LEU A 152 -6.06 9.55 14.18
CA LEU A 152 -7.41 8.99 14.38
C LEU A 152 -8.53 10.00 14.08
N LYS A 153 -8.27 11.33 14.21
CA LYS A 153 -9.24 12.36 13.86
C LYS A 153 -9.46 12.44 12.34
N SER A 154 -8.38 12.36 11.58
CA SER A 154 -8.45 12.27 10.11
C SER A 154 -9.19 11.01 9.66
N VAL A 155 -8.91 9.84 10.27
CA VAL A 155 -9.65 8.60 9.98
C VAL A 155 -11.14 8.76 10.30
N ALA A 156 -11.50 9.38 11.44
CA ALA A 156 -12.90 9.62 11.81
C ALA A 156 -13.62 10.50 10.79
N SER A 157 -13.02 11.64 10.44
CA SER A 157 -13.60 12.57 9.48
C SER A 157 -13.76 11.98 8.08
N TRP A 158 -12.79 11.15 7.65
CA TRP A 158 -12.89 10.41 6.40
C TRP A 158 -14.02 9.37 6.46
N SER A 159 -14.10 8.59 7.54
CA SER A 159 -15.15 7.57 7.73
C SER A 159 -16.57 8.16 7.75
N GLU A 160 -16.72 9.37 8.30
CA GLU A 160 -18.00 10.09 8.26
C GLU A 160 -18.38 10.48 6.82
N ARG A 161 -17.44 10.98 6.02
CA ARG A 161 -17.68 11.29 4.59
C ARG A 161 -18.04 10.05 3.76
N GLU A 162 -17.46 8.90 4.08
CA GLU A 162 -17.80 7.60 3.46
C GLU A 162 -19.14 7.01 3.97
N GLY A 163 -19.85 7.72 4.88
CA GLY A 163 -21.11 7.24 5.47
C GLY A 163 -20.96 6.00 6.34
N ALA A 164 -19.78 5.76 6.91
CA ALA A 164 -19.42 4.51 7.58
C ALA A 164 -19.19 4.67 9.10
N SER A 165 -19.86 5.64 9.75
CA SER A 165 -19.66 5.97 11.18
C SER A 165 -19.84 4.77 12.12
N GLU A 166 -20.81 3.89 11.87
CA GLU A 166 -21.04 2.68 12.70
C GLU A 166 -19.88 1.69 12.58
N LYS A 167 -19.39 1.43 11.35
CA LYS A 167 -18.25 0.55 11.11
C LYS A 167 -16.95 1.14 11.67
N PHE A 168 -16.82 2.46 11.63
CA PHE A 168 -15.72 3.17 12.28
C PHE A 168 -15.77 3.00 13.81
N ALA A 169 -16.93 3.10 14.43
CA ALA A 169 -17.08 2.85 15.87
C ALA A 169 -16.63 1.41 16.24
N GLU A 170 -16.90 0.41 15.40
CA GLU A 170 -16.38 -0.95 15.59
C GLU A 170 -14.84 -0.97 15.52
N PHE A 171 -14.23 -0.30 14.54
CA PHE A 171 -12.78 -0.21 14.45
C PHE A 171 -12.17 0.44 15.71
N VAL A 172 -12.71 1.57 16.16
CA VAL A 172 -12.21 2.30 17.35
C VAL A 172 -12.30 1.45 18.60
N ARG A 173 -13.44 0.78 18.84
CA ARG A 173 -13.61 -0.13 19.97
C ARG A 173 -12.51 -1.19 19.98
N ARG A 174 -12.29 -1.90 18.87
CA ARG A 174 -11.27 -2.94 18.77
C ARG A 174 -9.84 -2.39 18.86
N TYR A 175 -9.60 -1.19 18.34
CA TYR A 175 -8.30 -0.52 18.43
C TYR A 175 -7.91 -0.27 19.89
N HIS A 176 -8.87 0.08 20.76
CA HIS A 176 -8.63 0.32 22.18
C HIS A 176 -8.63 -0.96 23.03
N GLU A 177 -9.47 -1.96 22.75
CA GLU A 177 -9.56 -3.22 23.51
C GLU A 177 -8.19 -3.91 23.63
N GLU A 178 -7.49 -4.13 22.56
CA GLU A 178 -6.19 -4.83 22.60
C GLU A 178 -5.01 -3.98 23.11
N ARG A 179 -5.17 -2.66 23.25
CA ARG A 179 -4.16 -1.83 23.93
C ARG A 179 -4.18 -2.03 25.45
N HIS A 180 -5.33 -2.36 26.03
CA HIS A 180 -5.47 -2.63 27.46
C HIS A 180 -4.97 -4.02 27.86
N GLU A 181 -4.92 -4.99 26.95
CA GLU A 181 -4.40 -6.34 27.23
C GLU A 181 -2.86 -6.42 27.24
N ARG A 182 -2.16 -5.38 26.78
CA ARG A 182 -0.68 -5.33 26.65
C ARG A 182 0.01 -4.35 27.60
N GLY A 183 -0.72 -3.63 28.42
CA GLY A 183 -0.24 -2.71 29.46
C GLY A 183 -0.41 -3.30 30.85
#